data_b29acf4c59547db8320e35f6fdbce37c
#
_entry.id   b29acf4c59547db8320e35f6fdbce37c
#
_cell.length_a   1.000
_cell.length_b   1.000
_cell.length_c   1.000
_cell.angle_alpha   90.00
_cell.angle_beta   90.00
_cell.angle_gamma   90.00
#
_symmetry.space_group_name_H-M   'P 1'
#
loop_
_entity.id
_entity.type
_entity.pdbx_description
1 polymer ?
#
loop_
_entity_poly.entity_id
_entity_poly.type
_entity_poly.pdbx_seq_one_letter_code
_entity_poly.pdbx_strand_id
1 'polypeptide(L)'
;MATTIQRVDKDTFKQIFREHWEPFQQSHPRYQDRHVQAVIDKMLGCGTLEAGYTTYLCPHCLEEKRVAFSCKSSFCLSCCKVYVDEWVAHIGRTLYEGVAYRHVVLTMPDALHLEFYRDRSLLAELMQCGVTMLRDALSWFTKVKLEAGYVVVLETAGRSGHWNPHLHILMTSGGMTPQQQWREVDYFPFTVLHKKWQYHLFTMLKQRVGTRAIKAKIDALWRKSPRGLVAYLEEGKVPAGGEGLAYYLAKYVVSPPISLRRILSYDGQRVWYWYNDHKTKQRQEEEVSALTFIGRMVQHILPKGFHRLRYDGLHATCKVKKVKGLLTMLMVALGRLIKGTYRIVAQKTYRERVLASTGRDPLRCVRCGGEMLLWQVWHPRYGVVYDELQAIKRGRYGPCRGSPPSAGADGDGTKALTQLALAELGV
;
A
#
# COMPACT_ATOMS: atom_id res chain seq x y z
N MET A 1 42.81 6.99 -1.37
CA MET A 1 42.12 6.51 -0.15
C MET A 1 41.16 5.42 -0.58
N ALA A 2 41.33 4.22 -0.09
CA ALA A 2 40.43 3.12 -0.43
C ALA A 2 39.06 3.39 0.22
N THR A 3 38.06 3.66 -0.60
CA THR A 3 36.68 3.88 -0.16
C THR A 3 36.19 2.53 0.40
N THR A 4 35.99 2.46 1.70
CA THR A 4 35.43 1.25 2.34
C THR A 4 33.99 1.10 1.90
N ILE A 5 33.72 0.14 1.03
CA ILE A 5 32.35 -0.19 0.60
C ILE A 5 31.59 -0.67 1.82
N GLN A 6 30.65 0.14 2.29
CA GLN A 6 29.86 -0.14 3.48
C GLN A 6 28.77 -1.17 3.15
N ARG A 7 28.68 -2.24 3.94
CA ARG A 7 27.64 -3.26 3.76
C ARG A 7 26.26 -2.64 4.01
N VAL A 8 25.36 -2.81 3.06
CA VAL A 8 24.00 -2.29 3.14
C VAL A 8 23.22 -2.92 4.27
N ASP A 9 22.74 -2.09 5.18
CA ASP A 9 21.87 -2.46 6.28
C ASP A 9 20.50 -1.73 6.20
N LYS A 10 19.65 -1.93 7.21
CA LYS A 10 18.33 -1.29 7.28
C LYS A 10 18.38 0.23 7.38
N ASP A 11 19.50 0.82 7.76
CA ASP A 11 19.67 2.27 7.96
C ASP A 11 20.36 2.96 6.78
N THR A 12 20.96 2.20 5.84
CA THR A 12 21.67 2.76 4.66
C THR A 12 20.81 3.76 3.88
N PHE A 13 19.53 3.44 3.65
CA PHE A 13 18.62 4.37 2.94
C PHE A 13 18.46 5.69 3.71
N LYS A 14 18.32 5.64 5.03
CA LYS A 14 18.21 6.83 5.87
C LYS A 14 19.53 7.60 5.91
N GLN A 15 20.66 6.90 5.92
CA GLN A 15 21.99 7.50 5.91
C GLN A 15 22.18 8.35 4.65
N ILE A 16 21.84 7.83 3.45
CA ILE A 16 21.89 8.60 2.19
C ILE A 16 21.12 9.91 2.32
N PHE A 17 19.92 9.87 2.92
CA PHE A 17 19.11 11.07 3.12
C PHE A 17 19.65 12.01 4.20
N ARG A 18 20.21 11.51 5.32
CA ARG A 18 20.81 12.35 6.36
C ARG A 18 21.99 13.15 5.82
N GLU A 19 22.81 12.51 4.98
CA GLU A 19 24.04 13.11 4.45
C GLU A 19 23.79 14.06 3.28
N HIS A 20 22.74 13.82 2.46
CA HIS A 20 22.59 14.51 1.18
C HIS A 20 21.25 15.22 0.99
N TRP A 21 20.31 15.16 1.96
CA TRP A 21 19.00 15.78 1.78
C TRP A 21 19.06 17.30 1.66
N GLU A 22 19.79 17.96 2.55
CA GLU A 22 19.93 19.41 2.51
C GLU A 22 20.62 19.91 1.22
N PRO A 23 21.79 19.38 0.80
CA PRO A 23 22.38 19.72 -0.50
C PRO A 23 21.45 19.44 -1.69
N PHE A 24 20.65 18.36 -1.61
CA PHE A 24 19.67 18.06 -2.64
C PHE A 24 18.57 19.13 -2.73
N GLN A 25 18.01 19.58 -1.61
CA GLN A 25 16.99 20.63 -1.59
C GLN A 25 17.51 21.96 -2.08
N GLN A 26 18.76 22.33 -1.77
CA GLN A 26 19.40 23.55 -2.26
C GLN A 26 19.50 23.57 -3.78
N SER A 27 19.83 22.42 -4.39
CA SER A 27 19.93 22.27 -5.84
C SER A 27 18.58 22.00 -6.54
N HIS A 28 17.54 21.67 -5.78
CA HIS A 28 16.22 21.32 -6.30
C HIS A 28 15.09 22.01 -5.52
N PRO A 29 14.85 23.33 -5.70
CA PRO A 29 13.88 24.11 -4.92
C PRO A 29 12.44 23.57 -4.94
N ARG A 30 12.07 22.83 -5.97
CA ARG A 30 10.77 22.17 -6.08
C ARG A 30 10.46 21.26 -4.89
N TYR A 31 11.49 20.69 -4.24
CA TYR A 31 11.34 19.75 -3.12
C TYR A 31 11.50 20.42 -1.75
N GLN A 32 11.54 21.76 -1.70
CA GLN A 32 11.48 22.54 -0.44
C GLN A 32 10.05 22.66 0.11
N ASP A 33 9.13 21.86 -0.37
CA ASP A 33 7.75 21.79 0.09
C ASP A 33 7.63 21.18 1.49
N ARG A 34 6.77 21.77 2.34
CA ARG A 34 6.57 21.32 3.73
C ARG A 34 6.08 19.88 3.84
N HIS A 35 5.27 19.42 2.89
CA HIS A 35 4.78 18.04 2.90
C HIS A 35 5.89 17.06 2.59
N VAL A 36 6.73 17.37 1.59
CA VAL A 36 7.89 16.54 1.25
C VAL A 36 8.83 16.46 2.46
N GLN A 37 9.14 17.60 3.09
CA GLN A 37 9.96 17.63 4.31
C GLN A 37 9.39 16.74 5.42
N ALA A 38 8.09 16.88 5.70
CA ALA A 38 7.43 16.06 6.73
C ALA A 38 7.50 14.55 6.44
N VAL A 39 7.44 14.13 5.15
CA VAL A 39 7.61 12.72 4.76
C VAL A 39 9.03 12.25 5.02
N ILE A 40 10.02 13.08 4.71
CA ILE A 40 11.44 12.76 4.96
C ILE A 40 11.72 12.69 6.46
N ASP A 41 11.30 13.68 7.24
CA ASP A 41 11.50 13.71 8.70
C ASP A 41 10.86 12.49 9.36
N LYS A 42 9.65 12.15 8.94
CA LYS A 42 8.95 10.95 9.41
C LYS A 42 9.71 9.66 9.07
N MET A 43 10.32 9.58 7.90
CA MET A 43 11.13 8.44 7.48
C MET A 43 12.45 8.38 8.28
N LEU A 44 13.13 9.50 8.48
CA LEU A 44 14.38 9.57 9.24
C LEU A 44 14.18 9.22 10.72
N GLY A 45 13.09 9.68 11.34
CA GLY A 45 12.72 9.37 12.71
C GLY A 45 12.18 7.94 12.92
N CYS A 46 11.94 7.18 11.86
CA CYS A 46 11.35 5.84 11.99
C CYS A 46 12.26 4.88 12.77
N GLY A 47 11.74 4.33 13.87
CA GLY A 47 12.45 3.37 14.69
C GLY A 47 13.45 4.01 15.66
N THR A 48 13.39 5.33 15.87
CA THR A 48 14.13 6.04 16.93
C THR A 48 13.23 6.30 18.13
N LEU A 49 13.80 6.36 19.34
CA LEU A 49 13.03 6.60 20.57
C LEU A 49 12.49 8.03 20.63
N GLU A 50 13.15 8.97 19.96
CA GLU A 50 12.72 10.37 19.86
C GLU A 50 11.40 10.51 19.09
N ALA A 51 11.12 9.59 18.16
CA ALA A 51 9.86 9.57 17.41
C ALA A 51 8.70 8.93 18.18
N GLY A 52 8.97 8.44 19.39
CA GLY A 52 8.02 7.78 20.27
C GLY A 52 8.28 6.29 20.45
N TYR A 53 7.78 5.75 21.55
CA TYR A 53 8.02 4.36 21.90
C TYR A 53 6.97 3.78 22.84
N THR A 54 6.94 2.46 22.87
CA THR A 54 6.23 1.66 23.86
C THR A 54 7.23 1.03 24.82
N THR A 55 7.01 1.17 26.12
CA THR A 55 7.77 0.48 27.15
C THR A 55 7.01 -0.78 27.59
N TYR A 56 7.73 -1.90 27.61
CA TYR A 56 7.29 -3.15 28.20
C TYR A 56 8.11 -3.40 29.46
N LEU A 57 7.46 -3.89 30.52
CA LEU A 57 8.08 -4.23 31.80
C LEU A 57 7.87 -5.71 32.11
N CYS A 58 8.92 -6.39 32.57
CA CYS A 58 8.82 -7.72 33.11
C CYS A 58 8.40 -7.67 34.58
N PRO A 59 7.25 -8.22 35.00
CA PRO A 59 6.81 -8.18 36.38
C PRO A 59 7.67 -9.07 37.32
N HIS A 60 8.45 -10.01 36.76
CA HIS A 60 9.25 -10.93 37.58
C HIS A 60 10.63 -10.38 37.96
N CYS A 61 11.29 -9.66 37.04
CA CYS A 61 12.66 -9.18 37.27
C CYS A 61 12.83 -7.67 37.00
N LEU A 62 11.75 -6.96 36.72
CA LEU A 62 11.68 -5.53 36.48
C LEU A 62 12.53 -5.04 35.29
N GLU A 63 12.90 -5.96 34.39
CA GLU A 63 13.58 -5.61 33.14
C GLU A 63 12.66 -4.77 32.25
N GLU A 64 13.17 -3.65 31.74
CA GLU A 64 12.44 -2.78 30.81
C GLU A 64 12.91 -2.98 29.39
N LYS A 65 11.97 -2.96 28.45
CA LYS A 65 12.24 -2.97 27.02
C LYS A 65 11.46 -1.86 26.34
N ARG A 66 12.16 -0.96 25.63
CA ARG A 66 11.55 0.07 24.81
C ARG A 66 11.54 -0.34 23.36
N VAL A 67 10.37 -0.20 22.72
CA VAL A 67 10.15 -0.50 21.30
C VAL A 67 9.74 0.80 20.62
N ALA A 68 10.62 1.33 19.79
CA ALA A 68 10.38 2.56 19.03
C ALA A 68 9.27 2.39 18.00
N PHE A 69 8.54 3.45 17.71
CA PHE A 69 7.47 3.44 16.71
C PHE A 69 8.00 3.34 15.30
N SER A 70 7.22 2.67 14.45
CA SER A 70 7.42 2.66 13.02
C SER A 70 6.61 3.77 12.37
N CYS A 71 7.17 4.43 11.33
CA CYS A 71 6.50 5.57 10.68
C CYS A 71 5.31 5.18 9.79
N LYS A 72 5.13 3.90 9.47
CA LYS A 72 4.08 3.39 8.56
C LYS A 72 4.00 4.16 7.22
N SER A 73 5.13 4.69 6.76
CA SER A 73 5.22 5.41 5.49
C SER A 73 5.57 4.47 4.35
N SER A 74 4.89 4.59 3.22
CA SER A 74 5.24 3.89 1.98
C SER A 74 6.61 4.33 1.42
N PHE A 75 7.16 5.43 1.93
CA PHE A 75 8.48 5.94 1.57
C PHE A 75 9.61 5.34 2.43
N CYS A 76 9.30 4.72 3.56
CA CYS A 76 10.29 4.17 4.48
C CYS A 76 10.61 2.70 4.18
N LEU A 77 11.86 2.40 3.83
CA LEU A 77 12.29 1.02 3.54
C LEU A 77 12.40 0.14 4.80
N SER A 78 12.61 0.75 5.98
CA SER A 78 12.82 0.01 7.24
C SER A 78 11.54 -0.63 7.77
N CYS A 79 10.38 0.03 7.61
CA CYS A 79 9.10 -0.45 8.15
C CYS A 79 8.08 -0.88 7.09
N CYS A 80 8.44 -0.88 5.81
CA CYS A 80 7.50 -1.17 4.72
C CYS A 80 6.81 -2.54 4.85
N LYS A 81 7.49 -3.56 5.38
CA LYS A 81 6.91 -4.90 5.58
C LYS A 81 5.73 -4.87 6.55
N VAL A 82 5.85 -4.14 7.66
CA VAL A 82 4.76 -3.97 8.65
C VAL A 82 3.54 -3.34 8.00
N TYR A 83 3.79 -2.33 7.19
CA TYR A 83 2.74 -1.60 6.48
C TYR A 83 2.07 -2.48 5.40
N VAL A 84 2.83 -3.32 4.69
CA VAL A 84 2.25 -4.31 3.75
C VAL A 84 1.30 -5.26 4.47
N ASP A 85 1.69 -5.82 5.62
CA ASP A 85 0.87 -6.77 6.38
C ASP A 85 -0.46 -6.14 6.84
N GLU A 86 -0.46 -4.87 7.25
CA GLU A 86 -1.68 -4.13 7.61
C GLU A 86 -2.61 -3.95 6.40
N TRP A 87 -2.03 -3.62 5.23
CA TRP A 87 -2.82 -3.47 4.00
C TRP A 87 -3.34 -4.80 3.46
N VAL A 88 -2.61 -5.90 3.61
CA VAL A 88 -3.10 -7.25 3.30
C VAL A 88 -4.38 -7.53 4.06
N ALA A 89 -4.38 -7.29 5.38
CA ALA A 89 -5.56 -7.49 6.21
C ALA A 89 -6.72 -6.55 5.82
N HIS A 90 -6.41 -5.28 5.49
CA HIS A 90 -7.42 -4.31 5.07
C HIS A 90 -8.05 -4.71 3.73
N ILE A 91 -7.26 -5.01 2.71
CA ILE A 91 -7.76 -5.42 1.38
C ILE A 91 -8.51 -6.74 1.49
N GLY A 92 -7.98 -7.72 2.23
CA GLY A 92 -8.64 -9.02 2.41
C GLY A 92 -10.06 -8.91 2.97
N ARG A 93 -10.31 -7.94 3.87
CA ARG A 93 -11.65 -7.68 4.40
C ARG A 93 -12.59 -7.01 3.41
N THR A 94 -12.07 -6.34 2.37
CA THR A 94 -12.88 -5.65 1.37
C THR A 94 -13.23 -6.52 0.16
N LEU A 95 -12.53 -7.61 -0.04
CA LEU A 95 -12.83 -8.55 -1.14
C LEU A 95 -14.08 -9.37 -0.83
N TYR A 96 -14.80 -9.75 -1.88
CA TYR A 96 -16.00 -10.57 -1.80
C TYR A 96 -15.63 -12.04 -1.94
N GLU A 97 -16.02 -12.84 -0.96
CA GLU A 97 -15.82 -14.29 -0.98
C GLU A 97 -16.67 -14.96 -2.08
N GLY A 98 -16.12 -16.01 -2.70
CA GLY A 98 -16.78 -16.70 -3.81
C GLY A 98 -16.79 -15.94 -5.14
N VAL A 99 -16.37 -14.66 -5.15
CA VAL A 99 -16.24 -13.84 -6.36
C VAL A 99 -14.82 -13.95 -6.90
N ALA A 100 -14.66 -14.37 -8.14
CA ALA A 100 -13.38 -14.35 -8.80
C ALA A 100 -12.99 -12.93 -9.24
N TYR A 101 -11.69 -12.65 -9.30
CA TYR A 101 -11.16 -11.35 -9.69
C TYR A 101 -10.22 -11.46 -10.89
N ARG A 102 -10.01 -10.34 -11.56
CA ARG A 102 -9.03 -10.17 -12.63
C ARG A 102 -8.11 -9.01 -12.30
N HIS A 103 -6.84 -9.21 -12.52
CA HIS A 103 -5.85 -8.15 -12.39
C HIS A 103 -5.58 -7.50 -13.74
N VAL A 104 -5.79 -6.20 -13.82
CA VAL A 104 -5.59 -5.38 -15.02
C VAL A 104 -4.47 -4.38 -14.74
N VAL A 105 -3.48 -4.30 -15.63
CA VAL A 105 -2.42 -3.28 -15.56
C VAL A 105 -2.56 -2.35 -16.76
N LEU A 106 -2.73 -1.05 -16.49
CA LEU A 106 -2.85 -0.02 -17.50
C LEU A 106 -1.59 0.83 -17.51
N THR A 107 -0.84 0.80 -18.59
CA THR A 107 0.36 1.59 -18.77
C THR A 107 0.17 2.66 -19.84
N MET A 108 1.13 3.58 -19.92
CA MET A 108 1.12 4.63 -20.94
C MET A 108 2.51 4.79 -21.59
N PRO A 109 2.61 5.40 -22.79
CA PRO A 109 3.90 5.73 -23.39
C PRO A 109 4.72 6.69 -22.54
N ASP A 110 6.05 6.48 -22.49
CA ASP A 110 7.00 7.30 -21.74
C ASP A 110 6.88 8.80 -22.08
N ALA A 111 6.55 9.10 -23.35
CA ALA A 111 6.34 10.48 -23.81
C ALA A 111 5.26 11.25 -23.05
N LEU A 112 4.35 10.54 -22.35
CA LEU A 112 3.29 11.15 -21.53
C LEU A 112 3.64 11.26 -20.05
N HIS A 113 4.66 10.55 -19.57
CA HIS A 113 5.01 10.53 -18.15
C HIS A 113 5.27 11.92 -17.57
N LEU A 114 5.91 12.79 -18.35
CA LEU A 114 6.25 14.14 -17.92
C LEU A 114 5.02 15.02 -17.65
N GLU A 115 3.91 14.80 -18.32
CA GLU A 115 2.67 15.56 -18.09
C GLU A 115 2.15 15.30 -16.67
N PHE A 116 2.10 14.03 -16.26
CA PHE A 116 1.70 13.61 -14.91
C PHE A 116 2.74 13.97 -13.84
N TYR A 117 4.00 14.16 -14.24
CA TYR A 117 5.03 14.64 -13.33
C TYR A 117 4.88 16.14 -13.05
N ARG A 118 4.56 16.94 -14.05
CA ARG A 118 4.36 18.39 -13.95
C ARG A 118 3.07 18.73 -13.23
N ASP A 119 1.99 18.06 -13.61
CA ASP A 119 0.67 18.22 -13.00
C ASP A 119 0.23 16.92 -12.29
N ARG A 120 0.41 16.89 -10.97
CA ARG A 120 0.05 15.74 -10.14
C ARG A 120 -1.45 15.55 -9.99
N SER A 121 -2.27 16.55 -10.30
CA SER A 121 -3.73 16.41 -10.28
C SER A 121 -4.22 15.40 -11.32
N LEU A 122 -3.53 15.27 -12.44
CA LEU A 122 -3.79 14.28 -13.48
C LEU A 122 -3.71 12.82 -12.99
N LEU A 123 -3.03 12.54 -11.88
CA LEU A 123 -2.96 11.18 -11.31
C LEU A 123 -4.33 10.71 -10.80
N ALA A 124 -5.12 11.62 -10.24
CA ALA A 124 -6.49 11.31 -9.82
C ALA A 124 -7.42 11.05 -11.01
N GLU A 125 -7.25 11.83 -12.06
CA GLU A 125 -7.97 11.68 -13.34
C GLU A 125 -7.58 10.38 -14.04
N LEU A 126 -6.30 9.99 -13.97
CA LEU A 126 -5.80 8.71 -14.50
C LEU A 126 -6.52 7.53 -13.85
N MET A 127 -6.66 7.54 -12.51
CA MET A 127 -7.36 6.48 -11.79
C MET A 127 -8.83 6.36 -12.21
N GLN A 128 -9.52 7.52 -12.32
CA GLN A 128 -10.90 7.56 -12.78
C GLN A 128 -11.04 7.13 -14.25
N CYS A 129 -10.11 7.55 -15.10
CA CYS A 129 -10.04 7.17 -16.51
C CYS A 129 -9.94 5.65 -16.68
N GLY A 130 -9.11 4.98 -15.89
CA GLY A 130 -8.96 3.53 -15.90
C GLY A 130 -10.28 2.80 -15.59
N VAL A 131 -11.00 3.24 -14.55
CA VAL A 131 -12.31 2.66 -14.21
C VAL A 131 -13.35 2.91 -15.29
N THR A 132 -13.41 4.14 -15.80
CA THR A 132 -14.37 4.53 -16.85
C THR A 132 -14.14 3.68 -18.11
N MET A 133 -12.89 3.49 -18.50
CA MET A 133 -12.53 2.63 -19.62
C MET A 133 -12.97 1.17 -19.41
N LEU A 134 -12.73 0.60 -18.22
CA LEU A 134 -13.14 -0.77 -17.93
C LEU A 134 -14.67 -0.94 -17.92
N ARG A 135 -15.41 0.03 -17.41
CA ARG A 135 -16.88 0.05 -17.47
C ARG A 135 -17.39 0.10 -18.91
N ASP A 136 -16.80 0.96 -19.73
CA ASP A 136 -17.13 1.07 -21.14
C ASP A 136 -16.79 -0.21 -21.90
N ALA A 137 -15.62 -0.80 -21.64
CA ALA A 137 -15.22 -2.08 -22.24
C ALA A 137 -16.17 -3.21 -21.85
N LEU A 138 -16.54 -3.28 -20.56
CA LEU A 138 -17.46 -4.30 -20.04
C LEU A 138 -18.84 -4.18 -20.69
N SER A 139 -19.40 -2.98 -20.73
CA SER A 139 -20.70 -2.70 -21.36
C SER A 139 -20.71 -3.02 -22.85
N TRP A 140 -19.64 -2.63 -23.56
CA TRP A 140 -19.50 -2.92 -25.00
C TRP A 140 -19.47 -4.41 -25.29
N PHE A 141 -18.72 -5.17 -24.48
CA PHE A 141 -18.52 -6.60 -24.67
C PHE A 141 -19.75 -7.42 -24.28
N THR A 142 -20.33 -7.14 -23.11
CA THR A 142 -21.47 -7.92 -22.59
C THR A 142 -22.82 -7.54 -23.18
N LYS A 143 -22.88 -6.38 -23.86
CA LYS A 143 -24.13 -5.73 -24.35
C LYS A 143 -25.15 -5.45 -23.21
N VAL A 144 -24.70 -5.53 -21.96
CA VAL A 144 -25.50 -5.26 -20.77
C VAL A 144 -24.71 -4.33 -19.85
N LYS A 145 -25.39 -3.39 -19.21
CA LYS A 145 -24.77 -2.54 -18.18
C LYS A 145 -24.55 -3.35 -16.92
N LEU A 146 -23.34 -3.89 -16.76
CA LEU A 146 -22.93 -4.58 -15.55
C LEU A 146 -22.24 -3.62 -14.59
N GLU A 147 -22.61 -3.65 -13.33
CA GLU A 147 -21.88 -2.99 -12.25
C GLU A 147 -20.84 -3.98 -11.67
N ALA A 148 -19.59 -3.82 -12.05
CA ALA A 148 -18.46 -4.56 -11.50
C ALA A 148 -17.84 -3.82 -10.30
N GLY A 149 -17.07 -4.53 -9.49
CA GLY A 149 -16.28 -3.95 -8.41
C GLY A 149 -14.85 -3.68 -8.85
N TYR A 150 -14.28 -2.54 -8.41
CA TYR A 150 -12.92 -2.14 -8.76
C TYR A 150 -12.14 -1.73 -7.52
N VAL A 151 -10.91 -2.23 -7.39
CA VAL A 151 -9.89 -1.77 -6.45
C VAL A 151 -8.73 -1.25 -7.28
N VAL A 152 -8.53 0.06 -7.28
CA VAL A 152 -7.58 0.76 -8.16
C VAL A 152 -6.39 1.22 -7.34
N VAL A 153 -5.19 0.83 -7.74
CA VAL A 153 -3.92 1.24 -7.14
C VAL A 153 -3.10 2.01 -8.16
N LEU A 154 -2.69 3.22 -7.79
CA LEU A 154 -1.74 3.99 -8.57
C LEU A 154 -0.31 3.62 -8.17
N GLU A 155 0.47 3.19 -9.14
CA GLU A 155 1.92 3.06 -9.03
C GLU A 155 2.60 4.16 -9.85
N THR A 156 3.71 4.69 -9.32
CA THR A 156 4.48 5.75 -9.99
C THR A 156 5.92 5.35 -10.27
N ALA A 157 6.39 4.26 -9.65
CA ALA A 157 7.76 3.79 -9.79
C ALA A 157 7.86 2.69 -10.84
N GLY A 158 8.70 2.91 -11.84
CA GLY A 158 9.18 1.84 -12.70
C GLY A 158 10.19 0.95 -11.96
N ARG A 159 10.58 -0.16 -12.58
CA ARG A 159 11.53 -1.13 -11.97
C ARG A 159 12.90 -0.51 -11.64
N SER A 160 13.34 0.45 -12.44
CA SER A 160 14.59 1.21 -12.25
C SER A 160 14.48 2.38 -11.26
N GLY A 161 13.31 2.61 -10.66
CA GLY A 161 13.05 3.77 -9.80
C GLY A 161 12.73 5.06 -10.57
N HIS A 162 12.63 5.03 -11.89
CA HIS A 162 12.19 6.18 -12.67
C HIS A 162 10.68 6.39 -12.58
N TRP A 163 10.26 7.64 -12.84
CA TRP A 163 8.86 8.03 -12.87
C TRP A 163 8.12 7.32 -14.00
N ASN A 164 7.16 6.50 -13.65
CA ASN A 164 6.35 5.71 -14.56
C ASN A 164 4.95 5.49 -13.97
N PRO A 165 4.03 6.47 -14.12
CA PRO A 165 2.68 6.34 -13.59
C PRO A 165 1.89 5.26 -14.35
N HIS A 166 1.37 4.28 -13.62
CA HIS A 166 0.54 3.21 -14.15
C HIS A 166 -0.45 2.72 -13.12
N LEU A 167 -1.48 2.02 -13.56
CA LEU A 167 -2.54 1.53 -12.70
C LEU A 167 -2.48 0.01 -12.59
N HIS A 168 -2.61 -0.48 -11.35
CA HIS A 168 -2.99 -1.85 -11.04
C HIS A 168 -4.44 -1.85 -10.60
N ILE A 169 -5.30 -2.55 -11.32
CA ILE A 169 -6.74 -2.60 -11.03
C ILE A 169 -7.14 -4.04 -10.80
N LEU A 170 -7.71 -4.31 -9.63
CA LEU A 170 -8.40 -5.55 -9.39
C LEU A 170 -9.88 -5.33 -9.69
N MET A 171 -10.38 -6.08 -10.65
CA MET A 171 -11.78 -6.04 -11.08
C MET A 171 -12.47 -7.37 -10.79
N THR A 172 -13.71 -7.36 -10.32
CA THR A 172 -14.51 -8.59 -10.24
C THR A 172 -14.65 -9.21 -11.63
N SER A 173 -14.55 -10.55 -11.75
CA SER A 173 -14.72 -11.26 -13.05
C SER A 173 -16.14 -11.27 -13.58
N GLY A 174 -17.04 -10.53 -12.95
CA GLY A 174 -18.43 -10.35 -13.32
C GLY A 174 -18.97 -9.09 -12.69
N GLY A 175 -20.27 -8.91 -12.82
CA GLY A 175 -20.95 -7.75 -12.23
C GLY A 175 -22.44 -8.00 -12.01
N MET A 176 -23.05 -7.09 -11.29
CA MET A 176 -24.50 -7.08 -11.06
C MET A 176 -25.22 -6.46 -12.26
N THR A 177 -26.25 -7.13 -12.74
CA THR A 177 -27.18 -6.55 -13.72
C THR A 177 -28.12 -5.54 -13.04
N PRO A 178 -28.84 -4.70 -13.79
CA PRO A 178 -29.89 -3.83 -13.23
C PRO A 178 -30.96 -4.60 -12.45
N GLN A 179 -31.19 -5.87 -12.80
CA GLN A 179 -32.14 -6.79 -12.13
C GLN A 179 -31.54 -7.48 -10.90
N GLN A 180 -30.37 -7.03 -10.41
CA GLN A 180 -29.66 -7.57 -9.25
C GLN A 180 -29.24 -9.05 -9.38
N GLN A 181 -29.02 -9.52 -10.60
CA GLN A 181 -28.47 -10.84 -10.90
C GLN A 181 -26.98 -10.76 -11.14
N TRP A 182 -26.21 -11.74 -10.66
CA TRP A 182 -24.79 -11.86 -10.94
C TRP A 182 -24.59 -12.45 -12.33
N ARG A 183 -23.83 -11.74 -13.18
CA ARG A 183 -23.41 -12.24 -14.48
C ARG A 183 -21.89 -12.32 -14.52
N GLU A 184 -21.37 -13.50 -14.79
CA GLU A 184 -19.94 -13.74 -14.96
C GLU A 184 -19.48 -13.31 -16.34
N VAL A 185 -18.22 -12.90 -16.42
CA VAL A 185 -17.53 -12.55 -17.67
C VAL A 185 -16.27 -13.39 -17.75
N ASP A 186 -16.31 -14.44 -18.57
CA ASP A 186 -15.22 -15.42 -18.64
C ASP A 186 -14.07 -14.96 -19.54
N TYR A 187 -14.34 -14.12 -20.51
CA TYR A 187 -13.36 -13.67 -21.48
C TYR A 187 -13.43 -12.14 -21.70
N PHE A 188 -12.27 -11.52 -21.86
CA PHE A 188 -12.13 -10.13 -22.26
C PHE A 188 -11.22 -10.02 -23.48
N PRO A 189 -11.68 -9.46 -24.61
CA PRO A 189 -10.85 -9.29 -25.79
C PRO A 189 -9.77 -8.22 -25.58
N PHE A 190 -8.51 -8.61 -25.54
CA PHE A 190 -7.36 -7.71 -25.34
C PHE A 190 -7.31 -6.55 -26.33
N THR A 191 -7.59 -6.82 -27.59
CA THR A 191 -7.60 -5.80 -28.64
C THR A 191 -8.58 -4.67 -28.35
N VAL A 192 -9.73 -4.99 -27.77
CA VAL A 192 -10.73 -4.02 -27.36
C VAL A 192 -10.22 -3.18 -26.19
N LEU A 193 -9.63 -3.83 -25.16
CA LEU A 193 -9.06 -3.12 -24.00
C LEU A 193 -7.95 -2.16 -24.43
N HIS A 194 -7.04 -2.58 -25.31
CA HIS A 194 -5.94 -1.74 -25.82
C HIS A 194 -6.44 -0.47 -26.51
N LYS A 195 -7.40 -0.62 -27.43
CA LYS A 195 -7.98 0.51 -28.18
C LYS A 195 -8.80 1.43 -27.29
N LYS A 196 -9.61 0.87 -26.37
CA LYS A 196 -10.39 1.66 -25.43
C LYS A 196 -9.50 2.39 -24.45
N TRP A 197 -8.43 1.76 -23.94
CA TRP A 197 -7.47 2.41 -23.07
C TRP A 197 -6.82 3.61 -23.75
N GLN A 198 -6.35 3.44 -24.97
CA GLN A 198 -5.80 4.52 -25.79
C GLN A 198 -6.78 5.67 -25.95
N TYR A 199 -8.02 5.36 -26.33
CA TYR A 199 -9.06 6.35 -26.54
C TYR A 199 -9.35 7.14 -25.27
N HIS A 200 -9.62 6.48 -24.16
CA HIS A 200 -9.97 7.13 -22.89
C HIS A 200 -8.82 7.98 -22.34
N LEU A 201 -7.59 7.45 -22.33
CA LEU A 201 -6.43 8.17 -21.84
C LEU A 201 -6.15 9.44 -22.67
N PHE A 202 -6.17 9.31 -23.98
CA PHE A 202 -5.90 10.45 -24.88
C PHE A 202 -7.02 11.50 -24.86
N THR A 203 -8.26 11.06 -24.73
CA THR A 203 -9.40 11.96 -24.57
C THR A 203 -9.31 12.75 -23.27
N MET A 204 -9.01 12.07 -22.15
CA MET A 204 -8.80 12.70 -20.84
C MET A 204 -7.68 13.74 -20.91
N LEU A 205 -6.52 13.40 -21.49
CA LEU A 205 -5.40 14.34 -21.61
C LEU A 205 -5.73 15.52 -22.52
N LYS A 206 -6.43 15.32 -23.65
CA LYS A 206 -6.89 16.43 -24.53
C LYS A 206 -7.84 17.38 -23.79
N GLN A 207 -8.70 16.85 -22.93
CA GLN A 207 -9.67 17.66 -22.16
C GLN A 207 -9.02 18.39 -20.99
N ARG A 208 -8.13 17.72 -20.24
CA ARG A 208 -7.55 18.27 -19.01
C ARG A 208 -6.35 19.18 -19.24
N VAL A 209 -5.45 18.82 -20.16
CA VAL A 209 -4.27 19.61 -20.49
C VAL A 209 -4.55 20.59 -21.63
N GLY A 210 -5.22 20.15 -22.68
CA GLY A 210 -5.76 20.98 -23.77
C GLY A 210 -4.76 21.74 -24.64
N THR A 211 -3.47 21.75 -24.32
CA THR A 211 -2.46 22.53 -25.04
C THR A 211 -2.22 22.00 -26.46
N ARG A 212 -1.78 22.89 -27.39
CA ARG A 212 -1.40 22.52 -28.74
C ARG A 212 -0.32 21.44 -28.75
N ALA A 213 0.65 21.52 -27.83
CA ALA A 213 1.73 20.57 -27.69
C ALA A 213 1.24 19.17 -27.33
N ILE A 214 0.31 19.05 -26.34
CA ILE A 214 -0.24 17.75 -25.96
C ILE A 214 -1.09 17.14 -27.09
N LYS A 215 -1.88 17.96 -27.80
CA LYS A 215 -2.67 17.49 -28.92
C LYS A 215 -1.78 16.91 -30.03
N ALA A 216 -0.73 17.64 -30.45
CA ALA A 216 0.23 17.16 -31.44
C ALA A 216 0.95 15.87 -30.99
N LYS A 217 1.35 15.80 -29.69
CA LYS A 217 1.96 14.60 -29.11
C LYS A 217 1.01 13.39 -29.16
N ILE A 218 -0.25 13.58 -28.80
CA ILE A 218 -1.27 12.53 -28.84
C ILE A 218 -1.51 12.07 -30.30
N ASP A 219 -1.58 12.98 -31.25
CA ASP A 219 -1.79 12.62 -32.66
C ASP A 219 -0.61 11.83 -33.24
N ALA A 220 0.62 12.13 -32.80
CA ALA A 220 1.79 11.31 -33.13
C ALA A 220 1.72 9.91 -32.48
N LEU A 221 1.29 9.82 -31.22
CA LEU A 221 1.13 8.55 -30.52
C LEU A 221 0.00 7.68 -31.10
N TRP A 222 -1.09 8.28 -31.60
CA TRP A 222 -2.13 7.57 -32.33
C TRP A 222 -1.57 6.83 -33.54
N ARG A 223 -0.74 7.51 -34.33
CA ARG A 223 -0.09 6.92 -35.54
C ARG A 223 0.91 5.82 -35.16
N LYS A 224 1.66 6.02 -34.06
CA LYS A 224 2.68 5.07 -33.59
C LYS A 224 2.07 3.80 -32.97
N SER A 225 0.87 3.87 -32.42
CA SER A 225 0.22 2.78 -31.68
C SER A 225 -1.11 2.36 -32.29
N PRO A 226 -1.15 1.83 -33.54
CA PRO A 226 -2.39 1.48 -34.24
C PRO A 226 -3.18 0.33 -33.57
N ARG A 227 -2.48 -0.49 -32.76
CA ARG A 227 -3.08 -1.60 -32.00
C ARG A 227 -3.64 -1.16 -30.65
N GLY A 228 -3.46 0.11 -30.25
CA GLY A 228 -3.83 0.64 -28.94
C GLY A 228 -2.66 0.63 -27.96
N LEU A 229 -2.91 1.11 -26.74
CA LEU A 229 -1.94 1.11 -25.66
C LEU A 229 -2.03 -0.19 -24.84
N VAL A 230 -0.93 -0.53 -24.16
CA VAL A 230 -0.87 -1.75 -23.34
C VAL A 230 -1.84 -1.67 -22.18
N ALA A 231 -2.84 -2.54 -22.22
CA ALA A 231 -3.73 -2.91 -21.14
C ALA A 231 -3.52 -4.41 -20.91
N TYR A 232 -2.65 -4.74 -19.94
CA TYR A 232 -2.35 -6.13 -19.62
C TYR A 232 -3.44 -6.68 -18.71
N LEU A 233 -4.00 -7.81 -19.08
CA LEU A 233 -4.90 -8.60 -18.26
C LEU A 233 -4.19 -9.92 -17.95
N GLU A 234 -3.98 -10.21 -16.69
CA GLU A 234 -3.36 -11.46 -16.26
C GLU A 234 -4.24 -12.65 -16.70
N GLU A 235 -3.62 -13.67 -17.28
CA GLU A 235 -4.35 -14.86 -17.70
C GLU A 235 -4.94 -15.59 -16.52
N GLY A 236 -6.22 -15.95 -16.64
CA GLY A 236 -6.96 -16.65 -15.61
C GLY A 236 -7.70 -15.73 -14.62
N LYS A 237 -8.55 -16.36 -13.83
CA LYS A 237 -9.26 -15.75 -12.71
C LYS A 237 -8.45 -15.99 -11.45
N VAL A 238 -8.22 -14.95 -10.67
CA VAL A 238 -7.66 -15.10 -9.33
C VAL A 238 -8.82 -15.46 -8.39
N PRO A 239 -8.82 -16.65 -7.76
CA PRO A 239 -9.89 -17.06 -6.87
C PRO A 239 -10.01 -16.07 -5.70
N ALA A 240 -11.24 -15.70 -5.36
CA ALA A 240 -11.50 -14.96 -4.14
C ALA A 240 -11.27 -15.87 -2.92
N GLY A 241 -10.60 -15.36 -1.94
CA GLY A 241 -10.42 -16.08 -0.67
C GLY A 241 -8.98 -16.45 -0.37
N GLY A 242 -8.02 -15.78 -0.95
CA GLY A 242 -6.63 -16.02 -0.61
C GLY A 242 -5.97 -14.81 0.06
N GLU A 243 -5.25 -15.03 1.16
CA GLU A 243 -4.20 -14.12 1.61
C GLU A 243 -3.30 -13.72 0.42
N GLY A 244 -3.14 -14.61 -0.56
CA GLY A 244 -2.35 -14.40 -1.76
C GLY A 244 -2.80 -13.22 -2.61
N LEU A 245 -4.09 -13.04 -2.87
CA LEU A 245 -4.59 -11.91 -3.65
C LEU A 245 -4.48 -10.58 -2.88
N ALA A 246 -4.85 -10.59 -1.61
CA ALA A 246 -4.70 -9.42 -0.74
C ALA A 246 -3.22 -9.04 -0.59
N TYR A 247 -2.33 -10.03 -0.41
CA TYR A 247 -0.89 -9.83 -0.34
C TYR A 247 -0.32 -9.29 -1.66
N TYR A 248 -0.76 -9.84 -2.78
CA TYR A 248 -0.36 -9.39 -4.11
C TYR A 248 -0.70 -7.92 -4.34
N LEU A 249 -1.94 -7.50 -4.02
CA LEU A 249 -2.35 -6.10 -4.15
C LEU A 249 -1.68 -5.18 -3.14
N ALA A 250 -1.57 -5.59 -1.87
CA ALA A 250 -0.91 -4.79 -0.85
C ALA A 250 0.53 -4.47 -1.23
N LYS A 251 1.18 -5.36 -1.95
CA LYS A 251 2.51 -5.16 -2.53
C LYS A 251 2.59 -3.91 -3.42
N TYR A 252 1.55 -3.65 -4.22
CA TYR A 252 1.49 -2.45 -5.07
C TYR A 252 1.03 -1.20 -4.33
N VAL A 253 0.15 -1.34 -3.33
CA VAL A 253 -0.35 -0.19 -2.53
C VAL A 253 0.77 0.46 -1.71
N VAL A 254 1.69 -0.33 -1.20
CA VAL A 254 2.68 0.09 -0.20
C VAL A 254 4.12 -0.10 -0.63
N SER A 255 4.39 -0.59 -1.83
CA SER A 255 5.76 -0.71 -2.29
C SER A 255 6.44 0.65 -2.32
N PRO A 256 7.57 0.79 -1.62
CA PRO A 256 8.43 1.93 -1.83
C PRO A 256 9.00 1.89 -3.26
N PRO A 257 9.50 3.00 -3.78
CA PRO A 257 10.06 3.07 -5.14
C PRO A 257 11.18 2.05 -5.40
N ILE A 258 11.88 1.66 -4.35
CA ILE A 258 12.90 0.62 -4.36
C ILE A 258 12.79 -0.23 -3.08
N SER A 259 13.18 -1.49 -3.12
CA SER A 259 13.34 -2.28 -1.90
C SER A 259 14.78 -2.21 -1.40
N LEU A 260 14.97 -2.29 -0.08
CA LEU A 260 16.30 -2.27 0.53
C LEU A 260 17.25 -3.32 -0.08
N ARG A 261 16.74 -4.50 -0.41
CA ARG A 261 17.51 -5.59 -1.03
C ARG A 261 18.07 -5.25 -2.42
N ARG A 262 17.58 -4.19 -3.05
CA ARG A 262 18.08 -3.74 -4.35
C ARG A 262 19.24 -2.77 -4.23
N ILE A 263 19.47 -2.17 -3.09
CA ILE A 263 20.64 -1.35 -2.82
C ILE A 263 21.80 -2.32 -2.57
N LEU A 264 22.86 -2.23 -3.35
CA LEU A 264 24.02 -3.12 -3.27
C LEU A 264 25.08 -2.55 -2.35
N SER A 265 25.37 -1.25 -2.49
CA SER A 265 26.37 -0.53 -1.68
C SER A 265 26.16 0.96 -1.70
N TYR A 266 26.78 1.64 -0.74
CA TYR A 266 26.87 3.08 -0.62
C TYR A 266 28.24 3.43 -0.06
N ASP A 267 28.95 4.40 -0.67
CA ASP A 267 30.31 4.80 -0.29
C ASP A 267 30.41 6.21 0.31
N GLY A 268 29.26 6.83 0.61
CA GLY A 268 29.18 8.23 1.06
C GLY A 268 28.89 9.23 -0.06
N GLN A 269 29.04 8.87 -1.33
CA GLN A 269 28.81 9.74 -2.49
C GLN A 269 27.96 9.09 -3.56
N ARG A 270 28.11 7.78 -3.74
CA ARG A 270 27.51 7.00 -4.82
C ARG A 270 26.70 5.85 -4.24
N VAL A 271 25.60 5.51 -4.95
CA VAL A 271 24.71 4.42 -4.62
C VAL A 271 24.70 3.43 -5.76
N TRP A 272 25.01 2.17 -5.47
CA TRP A 272 24.89 1.06 -6.41
C TRP A 272 23.60 0.31 -6.08
N TYR A 273 22.77 0.09 -7.10
CA TYR A 273 21.55 -0.68 -6.94
C TYR A 273 21.21 -1.47 -8.20
N TRP A 274 20.33 -2.45 -8.09
CA TRP A 274 19.95 -3.28 -9.20
C TRP A 274 18.44 -3.28 -9.44
N TYR A 275 18.06 -3.57 -10.69
CA TYR A 275 16.70 -3.83 -11.10
C TYR A 275 16.66 -4.87 -12.23
N ASN A 276 15.48 -5.50 -12.43
CA ASN A 276 15.27 -6.36 -13.59
C ASN A 276 14.72 -5.52 -14.74
N ASP A 277 15.44 -5.46 -15.84
CA ASP A 277 14.98 -4.78 -17.04
C ASP A 277 13.73 -5.46 -17.61
N HIS A 278 12.77 -4.64 -18.07
CA HIS A 278 11.48 -5.17 -18.54
C HIS A 278 11.62 -5.87 -19.89
N LYS A 279 12.50 -5.39 -20.77
CA LYS A 279 12.66 -5.89 -22.17
C LYS A 279 13.53 -7.13 -22.18
N THR A 280 14.69 -7.07 -21.56
CA THR A 280 15.67 -8.16 -21.56
C THR A 280 15.39 -9.23 -20.50
N LYS A 281 14.55 -8.93 -19.49
CA LYS A 281 14.31 -9.74 -18.28
C LYS A 281 15.57 -10.01 -17.45
N GLN A 282 16.69 -9.38 -17.78
CA GLN A 282 17.97 -9.54 -17.10
C GLN A 282 18.10 -8.53 -15.95
N ARG A 283 18.91 -8.90 -14.96
CA ARG A 283 19.32 -8.02 -13.88
C ARG A 283 20.29 -6.98 -14.47
N GLN A 284 19.98 -5.71 -14.23
CA GLN A 284 20.82 -4.55 -14.52
C GLN A 284 21.28 -3.94 -13.21
N GLU A 285 22.54 -3.55 -13.16
CA GLU A 285 23.12 -2.82 -12.03
C GLU A 285 23.44 -1.40 -12.49
N GLU A 286 23.14 -0.44 -11.64
CA GLU A 286 23.32 0.97 -11.94
C GLU A 286 24.00 1.67 -10.78
N GLU A 287 24.98 2.50 -11.12
CA GLU A 287 25.71 3.39 -10.22
C GLU A 287 25.26 4.83 -10.46
N VAL A 288 24.85 5.52 -9.41
CA VAL A 288 24.40 6.91 -9.48
C VAL A 288 24.95 7.72 -8.30
N SER A 289 25.04 9.05 -8.45
CA SER A 289 25.33 9.92 -7.30
C SER A 289 24.18 9.83 -6.27
N ALA A 290 24.49 10.09 -5.01
CA ALA A 290 23.50 10.14 -3.92
C ALA A 290 22.38 11.15 -4.23
N LEU A 291 22.70 12.31 -4.81
CA LEU A 291 21.71 13.32 -5.21
C LEU A 291 20.78 12.79 -6.31
N THR A 292 21.32 12.10 -7.33
CA THR A 292 20.50 11.46 -8.37
C THR A 292 19.61 10.39 -7.79
N PHE A 293 20.11 9.56 -6.87
CA PHE A 293 19.33 8.54 -6.18
C PHE A 293 18.18 9.15 -5.37
N ILE A 294 18.47 10.19 -4.57
CA ILE A 294 17.43 10.93 -3.82
C ILE A 294 16.36 11.46 -4.77
N GLY A 295 16.77 12.11 -5.87
CA GLY A 295 15.84 12.63 -6.87
C GLY A 295 14.91 11.54 -7.45
N ARG A 296 15.47 10.34 -7.73
CA ARG A 296 14.67 9.18 -8.17
C ARG A 296 13.70 8.70 -7.11
N MET A 297 14.02 8.83 -5.83
CA MET A 297 13.13 8.39 -4.75
C MET A 297 12.04 9.41 -4.45
N VAL A 298 12.40 10.68 -4.24
CA VAL A 298 11.45 11.72 -3.79
C VAL A 298 10.40 12.08 -4.83
N GLN A 299 10.66 11.84 -6.11
CA GLN A 299 9.65 12.06 -7.15
C GLN A 299 8.38 11.23 -6.94
N HIS A 300 8.43 10.16 -6.15
CA HIS A 300 7.31 9.26 -5.84
C HIS A 300 6.53 9.68 -4.60
N ILE A 301 6.95 10.73 -3.90
CA ILE A 301 6.15 11.33 -2.83
C ILE A 301 4.94 12.01 -3.50
N LEU A 302 3.77 11.50 -3.20
CA LEU A 302 2.49 12.00 -3.76
C LEU A 302 2.03 13.25 -3.00
N PRO A 303 1.17 14.09 -3.59
CA PRO A 303 0.62 15.27 -2.91
C PRO A 303 -0.05 14.91 -1.57
N LYS A 304 -0.07 15.86 -0.63
CA LYS A 304 -0.74 15.69 0.66
C LYS A 304 -2.21 15.32 0.45
N GLY A 305 -2.67 14.27 1.15
CA GLY A 305 -4.06 13.79 1.05
C GLY A 305 -4.36 12.97 -0.20
N PHE A 306 -3.37 12.70 -1.05
CA PHE A 306 -3.61 11.86 -2.23
C PHE A 306 -3.83 10.39 -1.84
N HIS A 307 -4.98 9.85 -2.24
CA HIS A 307 -5.34 8.45 -2.02
C HIS A 307 -4.83 7.58 -3.18
N ARG A 308 -3.70 6.88 -2.95
CA ARG A 308 -3.10 5.94 -3.91
C ARG A 308 -4.01 4.74 -4.22
N LEU A 309 -4.87 4.37 -3.28
CA LEU A 309 -5.86 3.31 -3.40
C LEU A 309 -7.26 3.90 -3.48
N ARG A 310 -8.06 3.44 -4.44
CA ARG A 310 -9.47 3.81 -4.58
C ARG A 310 -10.35 2.58 -4.77
N TYR A 311 -11.54 2.66 -4.22
CA TYR A 311 -12.60 1.67 -4.37
C TYR A 311 -13.72 2.24 -5.23
N ASP A 312 -14.17 1.48 -6.22
CA ASP A 312 -15.22 1.95 -7.13
C ASP A 312 -16.20 0.80 -7.49
N GLY A 313 -17.34 1.14 -8.10
CA GLY A 313 -18.40 0.19 -8.44
C GLY A 313 -18.94 -0.53 -7.20
N LEU A 314 -19.00 -1.86 -7.24
CA LEU A 314 -19.45 -2.66 -6.11
C LEU A 314 -18.59 -2.49 -4.85
N HIS A 315 -17.30 -2.14 -5.02
CA HIS A 315 -16.37 -1.88 -3.90
C HIS A 315 -16.45 -0.45 -3.35
N ALA A 316 -17.27 0.45 -3.92
CA ALA A 316 -17.42 1.79 -3.39
C ALA A 316 -17.78 1.75 -1.89
N THR A 317 -17.09 2.56 -1.06
CA THR A 317 -17.21 2.53 0.40
C THR A 317 -18.64 2.72 0.90
N CYS A 318 -19.45 3.52 0.19
CA CYS A 318 -20.87 3.73 0.49
C CYS A 318 -21.75 2.50 0.20
N LYS A 319 -21.29 1.56 -0.66
CA LYS A 319 -22.07 0.39 -1.10
C LYS A 319 -21.59 -0.92 -0.47
N VAL A 320 -20.34 -1.01 -0.05
CA VAL A 320 -19.64 -2.27 0.27
C VAL A 320 -20.38 -3.11 1.30
N LYS A 321 -20.96 -2.52 2.36
CA LYS A 321 -21.68 -3.26 3.40
C LYS A 321 -22.94 -3.93 2.85
N LYS A 322 -23.75 -3.18 2.08
CA LYS A 322 -25.00 -3.69 1.47
C LYS A 322 -24.71 -4.74 0.41
N VAL A 323 -23.74 -4.47 -0.46
CA VAL A 323 -23.34 -5.37 -1.55
C VAL A 323 -22.73 -6.65 -1.01
N LYS A 324 -21.94 -6.60 0.07
CA LYS A 324 -21.32 -7.79 0.67
C LYS A 324 -22.36 -8.82 1.11
N GLY A 325 -23.42 -8.40 1.80
CA GLY A 325 -24.51 -9.30 2.21
C GLY A 325 -25.22 -9.95 1.02
N LEU A 326 -25.59 -9.14 0.01
CA LEU A 326 -26.24 -9.61 -1.21
C LEU A 326 -25.35 -10.61 -1.99
N LEU A 327 -24.08 -10.28 -2.20
CA LEU A 327 -23.16 -11.17 -2.92
C LEU A 327 -22.90 -12.46 -2.15
N THR A 328 -22.80 -12.42 -0.82
CA THR A 328 -22.67 -13.63 -0.01
C THR A 328 -23.85 -14.58 -0.23
N MET A 329 -25.09 -14.08 -0.20
CA MET A 329 -26.27 -14.89 -0.46
C MET A 329 -26.27 -15.46 -1.88
N LEU A 330 -25.91 -14.65 -2.87
CA LEU A 330 -25.84 -15.10 -4.27
C LEU A 330 -24.76 -16.17 -4.47
N MET A 331 -23.57 -16.01 -3.87
CA MET A 331 -22.48 -16.98 -4.00
C MET A 331 -22.80 -18.30 -3.29
N VAL A 332 -23.55 -18.27 -2.19
CA VAL A 332 -24.10 -19.48 -1.54
C VAL A 332 -25.12 -20.15 -2.47
N ALA A 333 -26.06 -19.40 -3.03
CA ALA A 333 -27.06 -19.93 -3.95
C ALA A 333 -26.46 -20.55 -5.23
N LEU A 334 -25.32 -19.99 -5.68
CA LEU A 334 -24.55 -20.51 -6.83
C LEU A 334 -23.61 -21.69 -6.48
N GLY A 335 -23.64 -22.18 -5.23
CA GLY A 335 -22.79 -23.28 -4.78
C GLY A 335 -21.29 -22.92 -4.70
N ARG A 336 -20.94 -21.64 -4.75
CA ARG A 336 -19.55 -21.15 -4.72
C ARG A 336 -19.02 -20.83 -3.34
N LEU A 337 -19.91 -20.77 -2.35
CA LEU A 337 -19.59 -20.46 -0.96
C LEU A 337 -20.38 -21.41 -0.05
N ILE A 338 -19.68 -22.04 0.89
CA ILE A 338 -20.32 -22.84 1.95
C ILE A 338 -20.70 -21.87 3.07
N LYS A 339 -21.97 -21.88 3.47
CA LYS A 339 -22.50 -21.03 4.54
C LYS A 339 -21.69 -21.27 5.83
N GLY A 340 -21.07 -20.24 6.38
CA GLY A 340 -20.31 -20.32 7.63
C GLY A 340 -18.77 -20.45 7.49
N THR A 341 -18.23 -20.61 6.29
CA THR A 341 -16.77 -20.65 6.07
C THR A 341 -16.24 -19.28 5.66
N TYR A 342 -16.09 -18.37 6.62
CA TYR A 342 -15.45 -17.09 6.39
C TYR A 342 -13.96 -17.19 6.81
N ARG A 343 -13.03 -17.03 5.89
CA ARG A 343 -11.64 -16.77 6.23
C ARG A 343 -11.45 -15.27 6.43
N ILE A 344 -11.46 -14.84 7.67
CA ILE A 344 -11.06 -13.49 8.03
C ILE A 344 -9.53 -13.46 7.98
N VAL A 345 -8.97 -12.65 7.10
CA VAL A 345 -7.53 -12.32 7.15
C VAL A 345 -7.33 -11.46 8.40
N ALA A 346 -6.90 -12.08 9.47
CA ALA A 346 -6.66 -11.40 10.73
C ALA A 346 -5.44 -10.48 10.60
N GLN A 347 -5.54 -9.29 11.19
CA GLN A 347 -4.40 -8.40 11.29
C GLN A 347 -3.40 -9.00 12.30
N LYS A 348 -2.18 -9.27 11.84
CA LYS A 348 -1.12 -9.78 12.72
C LYS A 348 -0.75 -8.74 13.76
N THR A 349 -0.72 -9.12 15.02
CA THR A 349 -0.22 -8.30 16.12
C THR A 349 1.29 -8.05 15.98
N TYR A 350 1.84 -7.09 16.72
CA TYR A 350 3.29 -6.87 16.82
C TYR A 350 4.02 -8.16 17.19
N ARG A 351 3.53 -8.89 18.21
CA ARG A 351 4.10 -10.15 18.67
C ARG A 351 4.18 -11.20 17.57
N GLU A 352 3.06 -11.43 16.86
CA GLU A 352 2.99 -12.40 15.76
C GLU A 352 3.89 -12.03 14.57
N ARG A 353 3.97 -10.74 14.23
CA ARG A 353 4.85 -10.29 13.14
C ARG A 353 6.32 -10.52 13.46
N VAL A 354 6.76 -10.15 14.66
CA VAL A 354 8.15 -10.32 15.08
C VAL A 354 8.51 -11.79 15.22
N LEU A 355 7.63 -12.59 15.84
CA LEU A 355 7.81 -14.05 15.97
C LEU A 355 7.95 -14.70 14.57
N ALA A 356 7.06 -14.37 13.63
CA ALA A 356 7.10 -14.89 12.26
C ALA A 356 8.37 -14.47 11.49
N SER A 357 8.95 -13.31 11.80
CA SER A 357 10.12 -12.78 11.07
C SER A 357 11.47 -13.16 11.68
N THR A 358 11.52 -13.36 12.98
CA THR A 358 12.77 -13.57 13.73
C THR A 358 12.85 -14.92 14.43
N GLY A 359 11.73 -15.64 14.54
CA GLY A 359 11.61 -16.86 15.34
C GLY A 359 11.68 -16.63 16.86
N ARG A 360 11.72 -15.35 17.30
CA ARG A 360 11.83 -14.98 18.71
C ARG A 360 10.60 -14.19 19.15
N ASP A 361 10.04 -14.56 20.32
CA ASP A 361 8.93 -13.83 20.90
C ASP A 361 9.41 -12.46 21.45
N PRO A 362 8.93 -11.32 20.89
CA PRO A 362 9.38 -10.01 21.32
C PRO A 362 8.93 -9.63 22.75
N LEU A 363 7.91 -10.31 23.28
CA LEU A 363 7.37 -10.05 24.62
C LEU A 363 7.90 -11.06 25.66
N ARG A 364 8.88 -11.88 25.33
CA ARG A 364 9.61 -12.69 26.29
C ARG A 364 10.78 -11.90 26.86
N CYS A 365 10.87 -11.83 28.20
CA CYS A 365 11.99 -11.18 28.89
C CYS A 365 13.31 -11.90 28.57
N VAL A 366 14.29 -11.13 28.13
CA VAL A 366 15.61 -11.68 27.78
C VAL A 366 16.40 -12.14 29.02
N ARG A 367 16.05 -11.61 30.22
CA ARG A 367 16.74 -11.92 31.46
C ARG A 367 16.19 -13.16 32.17
N CYS A 368 14.87 -13.26 32.33
CA CYS A 368 14.26 -14.34 33.12
C CYS A 368 13.28 -15.23 32.31
N GLY A 369 13.05 -14.94 31.03
CA GLY A 369 12.11 -15.69 30.21
C GLY A 369 10.63 -15.46 30.52
N GLY A 370 10.29 -14.59 31.49
CA GLY A 370 8.92 -14.24 31.85
C GLY A 370 8.23 -13.42 30.76
N GLU A 371 6.91 -13.33 30.82
CA GLU A 371 6.14 -12.50 29.91
C GLU A 371 6.24 -11.02 30.29
N MET A 372 6.47 -10.16 29.30
CA MET A 372 6.54 -8.69 29.48
C MET A 372 5.18 -8.07 29.24
N LEU A 373 4.80 -7.16 30.12
CA LEU A 373 3.52 -6.42 30.06
C LEU A 373 3.73 -5.03 29.46
N LEU A 374 2.70 -4.54 28.75
CA LEU A 374 2.66 -3.15 28.32
C LEU A 374 2.65 -2.23 29.56
N TRP A 375 3.65 -1.35 29.65
CA TRP A 375 3.82 -0.50 30.82
C TRP A 375 3.51 0.96 30.53
N GLN A 376 4.08 1.50 29.44
CA GLN A 376 3.90 2.90 29.09
C GLN A 376 3.96 3.10 27.58
N VAL A 377 3.21 4.07 27.05
CA VAL A 377 3.30 4.56 25.68
C VAL A 377 3.62 6.04 25.72
N TRP A 378 4.72 6.43 25.12
CA TRP A 378 5.17 7.82 25.02
C TRP A 378 5.21 8.30 23.57
N HIS A 379 4.72 9.53 23.36
CA HIS A 379 4.71 10.16 22.03
C HIS A 379 5.26 11.59 22.13
N PRO A 380 6.16 12.05 21.21
CA PRO A 380 6.83 13.36 21.33
C PRO A 380 5.88 14.55 21.37
N ARG A 381 4.73 14.46 20.69
CA ARG A 381 3.72 15.52 20.66
C ARG A 381 2.77 15.52 21.87
N TYR A 382 2.46 14.35 22.41
CA TYR A 382 1.40 14.19 23.41
C TYR A 382 1.92 13.77 24.79
N GLY A 383 3.25 13.54 24.91
CA GLY A 383 3.84 13.02 26.14
C GLY A 383 3.45 11.57 26.42
N VAL A 384 3.18 11.24 27.67
CA VAL A 384 2.70 9.92 28.09
C VAL A 384 1.24 9.76 27.70
N VAL A 385 0.98 8.89 26.73
CA VAL A 385 -0.36 8.58 26.20
C VAL A 385 -1.03 7.46 26.99
N TYR A 386 -0.24 6.51 27.48
CA TYR A 386 -0.69 5.41 28.31
C TYR A 386 0.32 5.16 29.44
N ASP A 387 -0.18 4.90 30.63
CA ASP A 387 0.61 4.58 31.81
C ASP A 387 -0.15 3.56 32.66
N GLU A 388 0.42 2.38 32.84
CA GLU A 388 -0.19 1.26 33.54
C GLU A 388 -0.41 1.57 35.02
N LEU A 389 0.54 2.26 35.67
CA LEU A 389 0.38 2.68 37.10
C LEU A 389 -0.83 3.59 37.26
N GLN A 390 -1.05 4.53 36.35
CA GLN A 390 -2.22 5.39 36.40
C GLN A 390 -3.51 4.64 36.13
N ALA A 391 -3.48 3.63 35.20
CA ALA A 391 -4.61 2.78 34.93
C ALA A 391 -5.02 1.95 36.14
N ILE A 392 -4.05 1.39 36.86
CA ILE A 392 -4.24 0.68 38.15
C ILE A 392 -4.84 1.61 39.21
N LYS A 393 -4.24 2.79 39.38
CA LYS A 393 -4.70 3.79 40.40
C LYS A 393 -6.14 4.27 40.12
N ARG A 394 -6.56 4.31 38.86
CA ARG A 394 -7.92 4.71 38.46
C ARG A 394 -8.93 3.56 38.58
N GLY A 395 -8.55 2.42 39.16
CA GLY A 395 -9.45 1.30 39.41
C GLY A 395 -9.91 0.53 38.19
N ARG A 396 -9.18 0.60 37.07
CA ARG A 396 -9.45 -0.25 35.88
C ARG A 396 -9.34 -1.73 36.20
N TYR A 397 -8.59 -2.09 37.22
CA TYR A 397 -8.52 -3.45 37.78
C TYR A 397 -9.15 -3.44 39.18
N GLY A 398 -10.46 -3.22 39.25
CA GLY A 398 -11.20 -3.48 40.50
C GLY A 398 -11.07 -4.96 40.88
N PRO A 399 -11.03 -5.33 42.16
CA PRO A 399 -11.00 -6.73 42.55
C PRO A 399 -12.17 -7.45 41.89
N CYS A 400 -11.89 -8.56 41.19
CA CYS A 400 -12.91 -9.42 40.65
C CYS A 400 -13.88 -9.80 41.79
N ARG A 401 -15.07 -9.23 41.82
CA ARG A 401 -16.15 -9.75 42.65
C ARG A 401 -16.42 -11.15 42.13
N GLY A 402 -16.07 -12.13 42.95
CA GLY A 402 -16.13 -13.53 42.62
C GLY A 402 -17.52 -13.94 42.12
N SER A 403 -17.59 -14.16 40.84
CA SER A 403 -18.59 -15.00 40.21
C SER A 403 -17.85 -15.88 39.21
N PRO A 404 -18.09 -17.17 39.18
CA PRO A 404 -17.45 -18.02 38.19
C PRO A 404 -17.83 -17.54 36.79
N PRO A 405 -16.92 -17.59 35.79
CA PRO A 405 -17.24 -17.18 34.46
C PRO A 405 -18.31 -18.07 33.87
N SER A 406 -19.48 -17.50 33.65
CA SER A 406 -20.43 -18.06 32.71
C SER A 406 -19.80 -18.03 31.35
N ALA A 407 -19.67 -19.17 30.71
CA ALA A 407 -19.17 -19.27 29.34
C ALA A 407 -20.02 -18.37 28.43
N GLY A 408 -19.39 -17.36 27.83
CA GLY A 408 -19.98 -16.55 26.78
C GLY A 408 -20.27 -15.10 27.16
N ALA A 409 -19.22 -14.29 27.37
CA ALA A 409 -19.31 -12.84 27.17
C ALA A 409 -17.89 -12.31 26.89
N ASP A 410 -17.65 -11.95 25.65
CA ASP A 410 -16.40 -11.39 25.16
C ASP A 410 -16.12 -10.03 25.78
N GLY A 411 -15.17 -10.01 26.70
CA GLY A 411 -14.65 -8.80 27.34
C GLY A 411 -13.66 -8.06 26.44
N ASP A 412 -14.10 -7.49 25.31
CA ASP A 412 -13.20 -6.86 24.31
C ASP A 412 -13.20 -5.33 24.32
N GLY A 413 -13.88 -4.67 25.25
CA GLY A 413 -13.96 -3.21 25.28
C GLY A 413 -12.63 -2.50 25.57
N THR A 414 -11.72 -3.10 26.36
CA THR A 414 -10.46 -2.47 26.76
C THR A 414 -9.37 -2.61 25.71
N LYS A 415 -9.35 -3.72 24.99
CA LYS A 415 -8.44 -3.91 23.85
C LYS A 415 -8.79 -2.98 22.69
N ALA A 416 -10.08 -2.75 22.44
CA ALA A 416 -10.56 -1.86 21.39
C ALA A 416 -10.18 -0.40 21.64
N LEU A 417 -10.28 0.11 22.86
CA LEU A 417 -9.90 1.49 23.20
C LEU A 417 -8.39 1.72 23.11
N THR A 418 -7.57 0.77 23.56
CA THR A 418 -6.12 0.86 23.43
C THR A 418 -5.67 0.75 21.97
N GLN A 419 -6.34 -0.11 21.17
CA GLN A 419 -6.07 -0.22 19.74
C GLN A 419 -6.54 1.01 18.95
N LEU A 420 -7.66 1.64 19.32
CA LEU A 420 -8.13 2.88 18.70
C LEU A 420 -7.19 4.05 18.99
N ALA A 421 -6.77 4.22 20.24
CA ALA A 421 -5.80 5.26 20.60
C ALA A 421 -4.43 5.05 19.91
N LEU A 422 -3.97 3.81 19.80
CA LEU A 422 -2.73 3.47 19.09
C LEU A 422 -2.87 3.60 17.56
N ALA A 423 -4.05 3.35 17.01
CA ALA A 423 -4.32 3.53 15.58
C ALA A 423 -4.36 5.01 15.17
N GLU A 424 -4.95 5.89 16.01
CA GLU A 424 -4.94 7.34 15.78
C GLU A 424 -3.55 7.94 15.89
N LEU A 425 -2.70 7.38 16.77
CA LEU A 425 -1.31 7.80 16.96
C LEU A 425 -0.34 7.22 15.93
N GLY A 426 -0.79 6.35 15.05
CA GLY A 426 0.05 5.74 14.02
C GLY A 426 1.03 4.67 14.54
N VAL A 427 0.72 4.03 15.69
CA VAL A 427 1.51 2.95 16.33
C VAL A 427 1.03 1.57 15.89
#